data_05db2106e308139173565a9c72fd1c53
#
_entry.id   05db2106e308139173565a9c72fd1c53
#
_cell.length_a   1.000
_cell.length_b   1.000
_cell.length_c   1.000
_cell.angle_alpha   90.00
_cell.angle_beta   90.00
_cell.angle_gamma   90.00
#
_symmetry.space_group_name_H-M   'P 1'
#
loop_
_entity.id
_entity.type
_entity.pdbx_description
1 polymer ?
#
loop_
_entity_poly.entity_id
_entity_poly.type
_entity_poly.pdbx_seq_one_letter_code
_entity_poly.pdbx_strand_id
1 'polypeptide(L)'
;VYKNAKAELCGNTRLGLIKYVMALMNGARLGIAAQSVGVEQEAYNEGLAYAKERAQFGEKIINFPAVYDMLSRMKAKLDAGRSLLYCCARYVDIYKALEDIARDTKLTPEERQEMKKYTRLADAFTPLAKGMNSEYANQNAYDAISIHGGSGFIMEYKCQRLFRDARIFSIYEGTTQLQVVAAIRYITNGTYLSIIKEMLENEVSDDLKALKERVAKLVDLYEAAINKVKEANDQAVHDFLARRLYNMTGDIVMSL
;
A
#
# COMPACT_ATOMS: atom_id res chain seq x y z
N VAL A 1 -1.60 -31.26 -4.24
CA VAL A 1 -2.52 -31.86 -5.22
C VAL A 1 -3.25 -33.00 -4.53
N TYR A 2 -4.59 -32.92 -4.47
CA TYR A 2 -5.44 -33.99 -3.95
C TYR A 2 -5.71 -35.01 -5.07
N LYS A 3 -5.56 -36.30 -4.77
CA LYS A 3 -5.89 -37.40 -5.70
C LYS A 3 -7.05 -38.18 -5.11
N ASN A 4 -8.14 -38.35 -5.88
CA ASN A 4 -9.33 -39.10 -5.50
C ASN A 4 -9.98 -38.69 -4.15
N ALA A 5 -9.77 -37.43 -3.72
CA ALA A 5 -10.43 -36.92 -2.54
C ALA A 5 -11.91 -36.68 -2.80
N LYS A 6 -12.76 -37.13 -1.89
CA LYS A 6 -14.18 -36.78 -1.91
C LYS A 6 -14.31 -35.29 -1.57
N ALA A 7 -15.09 -34.58 -2.35
CA ALA A 7 -15.32 -33.14 -2.14
C ALA A 7 -16.79 -32.81 -2.52
N GLU A 8 -17.30 -31.78 -1.87
CA GLU A 8 -18.58 -31.18 -2.18
C GLU A 8 -18.39 -29.80 -2.79
N LEU A 9 -19.21 -29.42 -3.74
CA LEU A 9 -19.19 -28.12 -4.37
C LEU A 9 -19.77 -27.08 -3.41
N CYS A 10 -18.95 -26.10 -3.02
CA CYS A 10 -19.42 -24.95 -2.24
C CYS A 10 -19.66 -23.77 -3.18
N GLY A 11 -20.90 -23.34 -3.33
CA GLY A 11 -21.31 -22.26 -4.23
C GLY A 11 -21.71 -22.72 -5.64
N ASN A 12 -21.61 -21.80 -6.60
CA ASN A 12 -22.02 -22.07 -7.99
C ASN A 12 -20.82 -22.39 -8.89
N THR A 13 -21.03 -23.32 -9.83
CA THR A 13 -20.02 -23.63 -10.86
C THR A 13 -19.67 -22.37 -11.67
N ARG A 14 -18.42 -22.27 -12.12
CA ARG A 14 -17.84 -21.18 -12.92
C ARG A 14 -17.63 -19.83 -12.18
N LEU A 15 -18.13 -19.66 -10.95
CA LEU A 15 -17.93 -18.43 -10.17
C LEU A 15 -16.77 -18.51 -9.18
N GLY A 16 -16.13 -19.68 -9.01
CA GLY A 16 -15.11 -19.93 -8.01
C GLY A 16 -13.98 -18.92 -8.02
N LEU A 17 -13.31 -18.71 -9.16
CA LEU A 17 -12.19 -17.78 -9.26
C LEU A 17 -12.67 -16.32 -9.22
N ILE A 18 -13.62 -15.96 -10.08
CA ILE A 18 -13.98 -14.54 -10.32
C ILE A 18 -14.71 -13.93 -9.11
N LYS A 19 -15.61 -14.68 -8.47
CA LYS A 19 -16.44 -14.17 -7.38
C LYS A 19 -15.89 -14.55 -6.01
N TYR A 20 -15.69 -15.84 -5.75
CA TYR A 20 -15.37 -16.29 -4.39
C TYR A 20 -13.91 -16.11 -4.03
N VAL A 21 -12.99 -16.59 -4.88
CA VAL A 21 -11.54 -16.47 -4.61
C VAL A 21 -11.09 -15.02 -4.64
N MET A 22 -11.54 -14.22 -5.62
CA MET A 22 -11.13 -12.80 -5.69
C MET A 22 -11.67 -11.97 -4.52
N ALA A 23 -12.90 -12.23 -4.05
CA ALA A 23 -13.43 -11.55 -2.87
C ALA A 23 -12.62 -11.90 -1.61
N LEU A 24 -12.28 -13.19 -1.41
CA LEU A 24 -11.40 -13.63 -0.33
C LEU A 24 -10.03 -12.97 -0.41
N MET A 25 -9.40 -12.98 -1.60
CA MET A 25 -8.07 -12.43 -1.84
C MET A 25 -8.01 -10.92 -1.58
N ASN A 26 -9.04 -10.15 -1.94
CA ASN A 26 -9.06 -8.71 -1.67
C ASN A 26 -9.13 -8.42 -0.15
N GLY A 27 -9.93 -9.20 0.59
CA GLY A 27 -9.96 -9.10 2.06
C GLY A 27 -8.61 -9.48 2.70
N ALA A 28 -8.00 -10.57 2.25
CA ALA A 28 -6.69 -11.02 2.73
C ALA A 28 -5.60 -9.97 2.43
N ARG A 29 -5.59 -9.36 1.23
CA ARG A 29 -4.62 -8.31 0.85
C ARG A 29 -4.69 -7.09 1.75
N LEU A 30 -5.89 -6.65 2.15
CA LEU A 30 -6.05 -5.57 3.11
C LEU A 30 -5.48 -5.96 4.49
N GLY A 31 -5.71 -7.20 4.93
CA GLY A 31 -5.11 -7.77 6.14
C GLY A 31 -3.58 -7.77 6.10
N ILE A 32 -2.97 -8.09 4.93
CA ILE A 32 -1.51 -8.03 4.76
C ILE A 32 -0.99 -6.58 4.82
N ALA A 33 -1.71 -5.62 4.25
CA ALA A 33 -1.35 -4.21 4.40
C ALA A 33 -1.34 -3.79 5.87
N ALA A 34 -2.32 -4.24 6.67
CA ALA A 34 -2.36 -3.98 8.11
C ALA A 34 -1.19 -4.63 8.87
N GLN A 35 -0.87 -5.89 8.58
CA GLN A 35 0.31 -6.57 9.15
C GLN A 35 1.60 -5.84 8.80
N SER A 36 1.73 -5.35 7.57
CA SER A 36 2.89 -4.60 7.10
C SER A 36 3.08 -3.31 7.90
N VAL A 37 2.03 -2.52 8.09
CA VAL A 37 2.04 -1.31 8.93
C VAL A 37 2.41 -1.64 10.39
N GLY A 38 1.95 -2.78 10.91
CA GLY A 38 2.32 -3.26 12.25
C GLY A 38 3.83 -3.52 12.38
N VAL A 39 4.44 -4.18 11.39
CA VAL A 39 5.90 -4.42 11.36
C VAL A 39 6.69 -3.13 11.14
N GLU A 40 6.20 -2.21 10.28
CA GLU A 40 6.80 -0.89 10.12
C GLU A 40 6.85 -0.11 11.43
N GLN A 41 5.74 -0.13 12.18
CA GLN A 41 5.65 0.53 13.49
C GLN A 41 6.64 -0.06 14.48
N GLU A 42 6.72 -1.38 14.58
CA GLU A 42 7.65 -2.04 15.50
C GLU A 42 9.11 -1.80 15.11
N ALA A 43 9.44 -1.89 13.81
CA ALA A 43 10.77 -1.59 13.31
C ALA A 43 11.21 -0.15 13.61
N TYR A 44 10.29 0.81 13.44
CA TYR A 44 10.54 2.21 13.80
C TYR A 44 10.76 2.38 15.31
N ASN A 45 9.91 1.77 16.14
CA ASN A 45 10.03 1.86 17.61
C ASN A 45 11.37 1.31 18.11
N GLU A 46 11.77 0.13 17.62
CA GLU A 46 13.06 -0.50 17.99
C GLU A 46 14.24 0.37 17.53
N GLY A 47 14.21 0.87 16.28
CA GLY A 47 15.25 1.75 15.76
C GLY A 47 15.36 3.06 16.54
N LEU A 48 14.24 3.69 16.85
CA LEU A 48 14.19 4.93 17.61
C LEU A 48 14.67 4.75 19.06
N ALA A 49 14.23 3.68 19.73
CA ALA A 49 14.63 3.39 21.10
C ALA A 49 16.14 3.16 21.19
N TYR A 50 16.68 2.33 20.31
CA TYR A 50 18.11 2.06 20.25
C TYR A 50 18.93 3.32 19.93
N ALA A 51 18.49 4.15 19.00
CA ALA A 51 19.19 5.38 18.63
C ALA A 51 19.24 6.41 19.78
N LYS A 52 18.22 6.45 20.63
CA LYS A 52 18.17 7.29 21.84
C LYS A 52 19.08 6.78 22.95
N GLU A 53 19.33 5.49 23.02
CA GLU A 53 20.10 4.85 24.10
C GLU A 53 21.60 4.74 23.73
N ARG A 54 21.90 4.26 22.52
CA ARG A 54 23.26 3.98 22.06
C ARG A 54 24.08 5.25 21.91
N ALA A 55 25.28 5.25 22.50
CA ALA A 55 26.26 6.30 22.32
C ALA A 55 27.49 5.80 21.54
N GLN A 56 28.00 6.62 20.63
CA GLN A 56 29.28 6.46 19.93
C GLN A 56 29.94 7.82 19.73
N PHE A 57 31.26 7.84 19.71
CA PHE A 57 32.02 9.08 19.51
C PHE A 57 31.66 10.24 20.46
N GLY A 58 31.22 9.90 21.67
CA GLY A 58 30.92 10.87 22.72
C GLY A 58 29.47 11.38 22.75
N GLU A 59 28.59 10.94 21.81
CA GLU A 59 27.19 11.36 21.79
C GLU A 59 26.22 10.25 21.41
N LYS A 60 24.92 10.48 21.61
CA LYS A 60 23.85 9.54 21.21
C LYS A 60 23.76 9.47 19.69
N ILE A 61 23.61 8.26 19.13
CA ILE A 61 23.60 8.07 17.68
C ILE A 61 22.38 8.73 17.00
N ILE A 62 21.32 9.01 17.73
CA ILE A 62 20.15 9.74 17.19
C ILE A 62 20.54 11.14 16.69
N ASN A 63 21.63 11.73 17.21
CA ASN A 63 22.12 13.06 16.79
C ASN A 63 22.93 13.00 15.48
N PHE A 64 23.27 11.81 15.00
CA PHE A 64 23.99 11.69 13.73
C PHE A 64 23.05 11.90 12.55
N PRO A 65 23.39 12.79 11.60
CA PRO A 65 22.54 13.11 10.45
C PRO A 65 22.06 11.88 9.68
N ALA A 66 22.94 10.89 9.46
CA ALA A 66 22.58 9.65 8.77
C ALA A 66 21.54 8.81 9.53
N VAL A 67 21.57 8.82 10.86
CA VAL A 67 20.63 8.04 11.69
C VAL A 67 19.27 8.72 11.76
N TYR A 68 19.22 10.02 12.05
CA TYR A 68 17.92 10.70 12.08
C TYR A 68 17.28 10.83 10.70
N ASP A 69 18.06 10.88 9.62
CA ASP A 69 17.51 10.81 8.26
C ASP A 69 16.83 9.45 7.98
N MET A 70 17.47 8.32 8.36
CA MET A 70 16.85 7.01 8.29
C MET A 70 15.55 6.95 9.11
N LEU A 71 15.57 7.40 10.36
CA LEU A 71 14.39 7.42 11.23
C LEU A 71 13.27 8.31 10.66
N SER A 72 13.60 9.46 10.09
CA SER A 72 12.63 10.35 9.46
C SER A 72 11.97 9.70 8.25
N ARG A 73 12.73 9.02 7.40
CA ARG A 73 12.19 8.27 6.27
C ARG A 73 11.34 7.08 6.69
N MET A 74 11.75 6.34 7.74
CA MET A 74 10.95 5.26 8.31
C MET A 74 9.61 5.80 8.82
N LYS A 75 9.62 6.93 9.54
CA LYS A 75 8.41 7.56 10.07
C LYS A 75 7.48 8.03 8.95
N ALA A 76 8.02 8.70 7.94
CA ALA A 76 7.23 9.18 6.80
C ALA A 76 6.52 8.02 6.06
N LYS A 77 7.24 6.92 5.77
CA LYS A 77 6.65 5.72 5.15
C LYS A 77 5.56 5.10 6.02
N LEU A 78 5.81 4.96 7.32
CA LEU A 78 4.85 4.41 8.28
C LEU A 78 3.56 5.24 8.34
N ASP A 79 3.66 6.56 8.43
CA ASP A 79 2.48 7.44 8.55
C ASP A 79 1.68 7.47 7.24
N ALA A 80 2.37 7.61 6.11
CA ALA A 80 1.75 7.58 4.79
C ALA A 80 1.11 6.21 4.49
N GLY A 81 1.81 5.12 4.78
CA GLY A 81 1.30 3.77 4.60
C GLY A 81 0.09 3.47 5.50
N ARG A 82 0.08 3.99 6.73
CA ARG A 82 -1.07 3.88 7.63
C ARG A 82 -2.27 4.67 7.12
N SER A 83 -2.07 5.88 6.61
CA SER A 83 -3.12 6.68 6.01
C SER A 83 -3.73 5.99 4.80
N LEU A 84 -2.89 5.43 3.92
CA LEU A 84 -3.33 4.64 2.77
C LEU A 84 -4.12 3.40 3.19
N LEU A 85 -3.67 2.68 4.23
CA LEU A 85 -4.38 1.52 4.79
C LEU A 85 -5.79 1.90 5.27
N TYR A 86 -5.92 2.95 6.07
CA TYR A 86 -7.21 3.36 6.62
C TYR A 86 -8.15 3.93 5.55
N CYS A 87 -7.61 4.65 4.57
CA CYS A 87 -8.37 5.09 3.41
C CYS A 87 -8.96 3.89 2.64
N CYS A 88 -8.14 2.89 2.37
CA CYS A 88 -8.58 1.65 1.70
C CYS A 88 -9.61 0.88 2.55
N ALA A 89 -9.38 0.73 3.85
CA ALA A 89 -10.29 0.06 4.78
C ALA A 89 -11.66 0.75 4.79
N ARG A 90 -11.71 2.09 4.85
CA ARG A 90 -12.96 2.85 4.76
C ARG A 90 -13.75 2.54 3.48
N TYR A 91 -13.08 2.45 2.33
CA TYR A 91 -13.76 2.10 1.08
C TYR A 91 -14.35 0.69 1.13
N VAL A 92 -13.61 -0.25 1.71
CA VAL A 92 -14.07 -1.63 1.90
C VAL A 92 -15.27 -1.68 2.85
N ASP A 93 -15.22 -0.99 3.98
CA ASP A 93 -16.29 -0.97 4.98
C ASP A 93 -17.60 -0.41 4.39
N ILE A 94 -17.53 0.68 3.63
CA ILE A 94 -18.72 1.31 3.03
C ILE A 94 -19.38 0.35 2.03
N TYR A 95 -18.63 -0.20 1.06
CA TYR A 95 -19.26 -1.08 0.08
C TYR A 95 -19.76 -2.38 0.71
N LYS A 96 -19.08 -2.91 1.73
CA LYS A 96 -19.51 -4.10 2.47
C LYS A 96 -20.80 -3.85 3.25
N ALA A 97 -20.92 -2.72 3.94
CA ALA A 97 -22.15 -2.35 4.62
C ALA A 97 -23.34 -2.28 3.64
N LEU A 98 -23.15 -1.66 2.48
CA LEU A 98 -24.18 -1.60 1.44
C LEU A 98 -24.49 -2.99 0.82
N GLU A 99 -23.48 -3.85 0.66
CA GLU A 99 -23.66 -5.23 0.20
C GLU A 99 -24.47 -6.05 1.21
N ASP A 100 -24.25 -5.86 2.51
CA ASP A 100 -24.99 -6.53 3.58
C ASP A 100 -26.46 -6.06 3.63
N ILE A 101 -26.72 -4.75 3.53
CA ILE A 101 -28.07 -4.19 3.42
C ILE A 101 -28.80 -4.78 2.20
N ALA A 102 -28.08 -4.91 1.08
CA ALA A 102 -28.64 -5.45 -0.17
C ALA A 102 -29.09 -6.91 -0.09
N ARG A 103 -28.70 -7.67 0.95
CA ARG A 103 -29.16 -9.05 1.17
C ARG A 103 -30.60 -9.09 1.65
N ASP A 104 -31.01 -8.14 2.48
CA ASP A 104 -32.28 -8.13 3.16
C ASP A 104 -33.26 -7.11 2.55
N THR A 105 -32.75 -6.05 1.92
CA THR A 105 -33.55 -4.96 1.37
C THR A 105 -33.09 -4.55 -0.02
N LYS A 106 -34.01 -3.98 -0.80
CA LYS A 106 -33.66 -3.43 -2.12
C LYS A 106 -33.06 -2.03 -1.95
N LEU A 107 -31.79 -1.88 -2.33
CA LEU A 107 -31.11 -0.58 -2.33
C LEU A 107 -31.80 0.43 -3.23
N THR A 108 -31.80 1.71 -2.82
CA THR A 108 -32.18 2.83 -3.66
C THR A 108 -31.24 2.99 -4.86
N PRO A 109 -31.58 3.77 -5.89
CA PRO A 109 -30.68 4.08 -6.99
C PRO A 109 -29.36 4.73 -6.52
N GLU A 110 -29.44 5.65 -5.55
CA GLU A 110 -28.32 6.39 -4.96
C GLU A 110 -27.39 5.42 -4.21
N GLU A 111 -27.93 4.58 -3.32
CA GLU A 111 -27.16 3.57 -2.59
C GLU A 111 -26.46 2.58 -3.52
N ARG A 112 -27.11 2.18 -4.62
CA ARG A 112 -26.47 1.33 -5.65
C ARG A 112 -25.32 2.02 -6.37
N GLN A 113 -25.47 3.31 -6.65
CA GLN A 113 -24.41 4.10 -7.26
C GLN A 113 -23.24 4.27 -6.29
N GLU A 114 -23.53 4.54 -5.02
CA GLU A 114 -22.54 4.64 -3.96
C GLU A 114 -21.79 3.31 -3.76
N MET A 115 -22.49 2.19 -3.66
CA MET A 115 -21.89 0.86 -3.58
C MET A 115 -20.93 0.59 -4.76
N LYS A 116 -21.34 0.92 -6.00
CA LYS A 116 -20.47 0.78 -7.18
C LYS A 116 -19.24 1.65 -7.10
N LYS A 117 -19.38 2.90 -6.64
CA LYS A 117 -18.26 3.83 -6.45
C LYS A 117 -17.25 3.24 -5.47
N TYR A 118 -17.67 2.84 -4.28
CA TYR A 118 -16.79 2.34 -3.25
C TYR A 118 -16.21 0.95 -3.56
N THR A 119 -16.94 0.08 -4.25
CA THR A 119 -16.38 -1.15 -4.78
C THR A 119 -15.20 -0.88 -5.73
N ARG A 120 -15.37 0.06 -6.67
CA ARG A 120 -14.31 0.45 -7.61
C ARG A 120 -13.10 1.06 -6.90
N LEU A 121 -13.33 1.91 -5.88
CA LEU A 121 -12.28 2.50 -5.05
C LEU A 121 -11.53 1.43 -4.26
N ALA A 122 -12.24 0.52 -3.61
CA ALA A 122 -11.64 -0.59 -2.88
C ALA A 122 -10.78 -1.50 -3.79
N ASP A 123 -11.29 -1.84 -4.98
CA ASP A 123 -10.56 -2.63 -5.96
C ASP A 123 -9.28 -1.94 -6.47
N ALA A 124 -9.32 -0.61 -6.62
CA ALA A 124 -8.14 0.15 -7.00
C ALA A 124 -7.12 0.27 -5.84
N PHE A 125 -7.58 0.63 -4.63
CA PHE A 125 -6.70 0.94 -3.51
C PHE A 125 -6.14 -0.29 -2.80
N THR A 126 -6.84 -1.44 -2.80
CA THR A 126 -6.35 -2.67 -2.16
C THR A 126 -4.99 -3.13 -2.70
N PRO A 127 -4.75 -3.26 -4.03
CA PRO A 127 -3.43 -3.61 -4.53
C PRO A 127 -2.38 -2.53 -4.24
N LEU A 128 -2.75 -1.25 -4.22
CA LEU A 128 -1.84 -0.16 -3.87
C LEU A 128 -1.44 -0.26 -2.39
N ALA A 129 -2.40 -0.37 -1.47
CA ALA A 129 -2.15 -0.49 -0.04
C ALA A 129 -1.30 -1.72 0.29
N LYS A 130 -1.65 -2.89 -0.28
CA LYS A 130 -0.89 -4.14 -0.04
C LYS A 130 0.53 -4.03 -0.56
N GLY A 131 0.73 -3.59 -1.79
CA GLY A 131 2.06 -3.57 -2.40
C GLY A 131 2.99 -2.52 -1.79
N MET A 132 2.51 -1.27 -1.59
CA MET A 132 3.34 -0.19 -1.02
C MET A 132 3.73 -0.52 0.43
N ASN A 133 2.77 -0.86 1.31
CA ASN A 133 3.07 -1.20 2.70
C ASN A 133 3.96 -2.44 2.83
N SER A 134 3.78 -3.47 1.99
CA SER A 134 4.68 -4.63 2.01
C SER A 134 6.13 -4.28 1.70
N GLU A 135 6.37 -3.39 0.74
CA GLU A 135 7.73 -2.91 0.41
C GLU A 135 8.28 -2.01 1.53
N TYR A 136 7.46 -1.13 2.10
CA TYR A 136 7.86 -0.27 3.20
C TYR A 136 8.19 -1.04 4.47
N ALA A 137 7.44 -2.09 4.79
CA ALA A 137 7.77 -2.99 5.91
C ALA A 137 9.16 -3.61 5.76
N ASN A 138 9.50 -4.10 4.54
CA ASN A 138 10.84 -4.62 4.26
C ASN A 138 11.93 -3.55 4.41
N GLN A 139 11.69 -2.32 3.89
CA GLN A 139 12.65 -1.23 3.98
C GLN A 139 12.85 -0.75 5.42
N ASN A 140 11.76 -0.55 6.18
CA ASN A 140 11.83 -0.10 7.57
C ASN A 140 12.50 -1.16 8.47
N ALA A 141 12.23 -2.44 8.24
CA ALA A 141 12.91 -3.51 8.96
C ALA A 141 14.41 -3.59 8.63
N TYR A 142 14.79 -3.34 7.36
CA TYR A 142 16.20 -3.23 6.94
C TYR A 142 16.89 -2.02 7.62
N ASP A 143 16.24 -0.86 7.61
CA ASP A 143 16.78 0.37 8.22
C ASP A 143 16.92 0.22 9.75
N ALA A 144 15.99 -0.49 10.41
CA ALA A 144 16.09 -0.78 11.84
C ALA A 144 17.35 -1.61 12.17
N ILE A 145 17.70 -2.63 11.37
CA ILE A 145 18.95 -3.37 11.52
C ILE A 145 20.15 -2.44 11.31
N SER A 146 20.11 -1.57 10.30
CA SER A 146 21.17 -0.64 9.98
C SER A 146 21.44 0.34 11.14
N ILE A 147 20.39 0.85 11.78
CA ILE A 147 20.50 1.72 12.97
C ILE A 147 21.13 1.00 14.16
N HIS A 148 20.81 -0.28 14.35
CA HIS A 148 21.40 -1.10 15.41
C HIS A 148 22.85 -1.54 15.09
N GLY A 149 23.25 -1.50 13.82
CA GLY A 149 24.53 -2.04 13.38
C GLY A 149 24.63 -3.55 13.67
N GLY A 150 25.78 -4.03 14.13
CA GLY A 150 25.99 -5.44 14.45
C GLY A 150 24.99 -6.01 15.46
N SER A 151 24.51 -5.21 16.40
CA SER A 151 23.50 -5.61 17.37
C SER A 151 22.16 -5.96 16.71
N GLY A 152 21.79 -5.32 15.60
CA GLY A 152 20.54 -5.63 14.89
C GLY A 152 20.53 -6.97 14.17
N PHE A 153 21.70 -7.58 13.99
CA PHE A 153 21.86 -8.87 13.31
C PHE A 153 21.72 -10.08 14.24
N ILE A 154 21.98 -9.91 15.56
CA ILE A 154 21.97 -11.00 16.54
C ILE A 154 20.56 -11.24 17.10
N MET A 155 20.34 -12.47 17.63
CA MET A 155 18.99 -12.92 18.03
C MET A 155 18.45 -12.25 19.29
N GLU A 156 19.28 -11.62 20.07
CA GLU A 156 18.93 -10.86 21.29
C GLU A 156 18.12 -9.61 21.00
N TYR A 157 18.21 -9.09 19.76
CA TYR A 157 17.42 -7.94 19.29
C TYR A 157 16.35 -8.39 18.31
N LYS A 158 15.18 -7.73 18.33
CA LYS A 158 14.03 -8.10 17.50
C LYS A 158 14.22 -7.82 16.01
N CYS A 159 15.12 -6.90 15.64
CA CYS A 159 15.24 -6.37 14.28
C CYS A 159 15.47 -7.45 13.23
N GLN A 160 16.33 -8.46 13.51
CA GLN A 160 16.58 -9.57 12.59
C GLN A 160 15.32 -10.41 12.32
N ARG A 161 14.45 -10.58 13.34
CA ARG A 161 13.18 -11.29 13.18
C ARG A 161 12.19 -10.46 12.38
N LEU A 162 12.05 -9.17 12.70
CA LEU A 162 11.18 -8.26 11.94
C LEU A 162 11.55 -8.23 10.46
N PHE A 163 12.85 -8.18 10.14
CA PHE A 163 13.33 -8.20 8.76
C PHE A 163 12.98 -9.51 8.03
N ARG A 164 13.21 -10.65 8.68
CA ARG A 164 12.87 -11.96 8.11
C ARG A 164 11.35 -12.10 7.91
N ASP A 165 10.57 -11.70 8.90
CA ASP A 165 9.12 -11.82 8.87
C ASP A 165 8.48 -10.84 7.88
N ALA A 166 9.02 -9.62 7.72
CA ALA A 166 8.55 -8.65 6.73
C ALA A 166 8.66 -9.19 5.29
N ARG A 167 9.64 -10.06 5.02
CA ARG A 167 9.88 -10.52 3.64
C ARG A 167 8.71 -11.28 3.02
N ILE A 168 7.91 -11.98 3.82
CA ILE A 168 6.76 -12.73 3.31
C ILE A 168 5.66 -11.81 2.77
N PHE A 169 5.51 -10.59 3.32
CA PHE A 169 4.42 -9.68 2.94
C PHE A 169 4.45 -9.28 1.47
N SER A 170 5.62 -9.18 0.86
CA SER A 170 5.75 -8.88 -0.57
C SER A 170 5.64 -10.12 -1.48
N ILE A 171 5.38 -11.32 -0.91
CA ILE A 171 5.32 -12.58 -1.64
C ILE A 171 3.91 -13.18 -1.63
N TYR A 172 3.34 -13.44 -0.44
CA TYR A 172 2.08 -14.17 -0.32
C TYR A 172 0.85 -13.28 -0.61
N GLU A 173 -0.29 -13.91 -0.81
CA GLU A 173 -1.55 -13.24 -1.24
C GLU A 173 -1.39 -12.39 -2.52
N GLY A 174 -0.50 -12.86 -3.39
CA GLY A 174 -0.06 -12.18 -4.60
C GLY A 174 1.17 -11.30 -4.35
N THR A 175 2.23 -11.59 -5.11
CA THR A 175 3.48 -10.82 -5.04
C THR A 175 3.25 -9.33 -5.31
N THR A 176 4.20 -8.48 -4.94
CA THR A 176 4.14 -7.06 -5.29
C THR A 176 3.94 -6.87 -6.79
N GLN A 177 4.55 -7.69 -7.64
CA GLN A 177 4.34 -7.62 -9.09
C GLN A 177 2.88 -7.91 -9.48
N LEU A 178 2.20 -8.84 -8.80
CA LEU A 178 0.77 -9.08 -9.04
C LEU A 178 -0.11 -7.90 -8.57
N GLN A 179 0.31 -7.16 -7.54
CA GLN A 179 -0.36 -5.91 -7.16
C GLN A 179 -0.20 -4.84 -8.26
N VAL A 180 1.00 -4.74 -8.86
CA VAL A 180 1.25 -3.85 -10.01
C VAL A 180 0.33 -4.21 -11.18
N VAL A 181 0.24 -5.49 -11.54
CA VAL A 181 -0.64 -5.99 -12.62
C VAL A 181 -2.13 -5.70 -12.31
N ALA A 182 -2.55 -5.81 -11.05
CA ALA A 182 -3.91 -5.48 -10.66
C ALA A 182 -4.20 -3.97 -10.71
N ALA A 183 -3.22 -3.13 -10.34
CA ALA A 183 -3.38 -1.67 -10.28
C ALA A 183 -3.26 -0.98 -11.63
N ILE A 184 -2.42 -1.48 -12.56
CA ILE A 184 -2.06 -0.78 -13.79
C ILE A 184 -3.28 -0.39 -14.64
N ARG A 185 -4.32 -1.21 -14.67
CA ARG A 185 -5.57 -0.90 -15.37
C ARG A 185 -6.28 0.34 -14.83
N TYR A 186 -6.21 0.58 -13.50
CA TYR A 186 -6.79 1.75 -12.84
C TYR A 186 -5.92 3.00 -13.02
N ILE A 187 -4.63 2.80 -13.27
CA ILE A 187 -3.69 3.87 -13.64
C ILE A 187 -3.99 4.34 -15.06
N THR A 188 -3.98 3.42 -16.01
CA THR A 188 -4.11 3.75 -17.44
C THR A 188 -5.52 4.15 -17.86
N ASN A 189 -6.57 3.70 -17.15
CA ASN A 189 -7.95 4.14 -17.40
C ASN A 189 -8.33 5.47 -16.71
N GLY A 190 -7.39 6.09 -15.97
CA GLY A 190 -7.58 7.40 -15.33
C GLY A 190 -8.27 7.36 -13.98
N THR A 191 -8.57 6.19 -13.39
CA THR A 191 -9.24 6.09 -12.08
C THR A 191 -8.45 6.79 -10.99
N TYR A 192 -7.16 6.47 -10.84
CA TYR A 192 -6.33 7.13 -9.83
C TYR A 192 -6.13 8.60 -10.12
N LEU A 193 -5.93 8.98 -11.38
CA LEU A 193 -5.75 10.39 -11.76
C LEU A 193 -6.96 11.24 -11.39
N SER A 194 -8.18 10.72 -11.59
CA SER A 194 -9.41 11.39 -11.17
C SER A 194 -9.47 11.61 -9.67
N ILE A 195 -9.12 10.58 -8.88
CA ILE A 195 -9.11 10.65 -7.41
C ILE A 195 -8.02 11.61 -6.92
N ILE A 196 -6.83 11.56 -7.50
CA ILE A 196 -5.71 12.45 -7.18
C ILE A 196 -6.11 13.92 -7.43
N LYS A 197 -6.77 14.21 -8.56
CA LYS A 197 -7.26 15.56 -8.88
C LYS A 197 -8.33 16.02 -7.87
N GLU A 198 -9.25 15.14 -7.47
CA GLU A 198 -10.23 15.42 -6.41
C GLU A 198 -9.54 15.70 -5.06
N MET A 199 -8.51 14.92 -4.67
CA MET A 199 -7.74 15.15 -3.45
C MET A 199 -6.99 16.48 -3.46
N LEU A 200 -6.50 16.92 -4.63
CA LEU A 200 -5.84 18.22 -4.80
C LEU A 200 -6.77 19.41 -4.59
N GLU A 201 -8.09 19.24 -4.68
CA GLU A 201 -9.05 20.30 -4.42
C GLU A 201 -9.20 20.59 -2.91
N ASN A 202 -8.83 19.66 -2.03
CA ASN A 202 -8.92 19.83 -0.59
C ASN A 202 -8.08 21.02 -0.13
N GLU A 203 -8.63 21.83 0.76
CA GLU A 203 -7.88 22.90 1.42
C GLU A 203 -6.80 22.32 2.35
N VAL A 204 -5.67 22.99 2.40
CA VAL A 204 -4.55 22.66 3.30
C VAL A 204 -4.15 23.89 4.10
N SER A 205 -3.53 23.70 5.26
CA SER A 205 -2.97 24.79 6.06
C SER A 205 -1.86 25.55 5.30
N ASP A 206 -1.61 26.79 5.69
CA ASP A 206 -0.69 27.70 4.98
C ASP A 206 0.72 27.14 4.86
N ASP A 207 1.20 26.43 5.88
CA ASP A 207 2.53 25.80 5.92
C ASP A 207 2.66 24.63 4.93
N LEU A 208 1.55 24.02 4.49
CA LEU A 208 1.54 22.93 3.51
C LEU A 208 1.31 23.38 2.07
N LYS A 209 0.93 24.64 1.82
CA LYS A 209 0.62 25.13 0.47
C LYS A 209 1.76 24.92 -0.52
N ALA A 210 3.00 25.25 -0.12
CA ALA A 210 4.17 25.04 -0.98
C ALA A 210 4.45 23.57 -1.30
N LEU A 211 4.17 22.66 -0.36
CA LEU A 211 4.27 21.22 -0.60
C LEU A 211 3.17 20.73 -1.55
N LYS A 212 1.94 21.19 -1.36
CA LYS A 212 0.82 20.89 -2.24
C LYS A 212 1.08 21.33 -3.69
N GLU A 213 1.64 22.53 -3.91
CA GLU A 213 2.04 23.00 -5.24
C GLU A 213 3.12 22.11 -5.88
N ARG A 214 4.07 21.61 -5.09
CA ARG A 214 5.06 20.65 -5.59
C ARG A 214 4.42 19.33 -5.99
N VAL A 215 3.47 18.81 -5.20
CA VAL A 215 2.73 17.59 -5.53
C VAL A 215 1.90 17.81 -6.78
N ALA A 216 1.23 18.95 -6.95
CA ALA A 216 0.48 19.27 -8.16
C ALA A 216 1.35 19.18 -9.44
N LYS A 217 2.59 19.71 -9.40
CA LYS A 217 3.56 19.56 -10.51
C LYS A 217 3.92 18.10 -10.79
N LEU A 218 4.02 17.27 -9.75
CA LEU A 218 4.27 15.83 -9.93
C LEU A 218 3.06 15.13 -10.56
N VAL A 219 1.83 15.59 -10.28
CA VAL A 219 0.61 15.06 -10.92
C VAL A 219 0.61 15.36 -12.42
N ASP A 220 1.04 16.55 -12.85
CA ASP A 220 1.17 16.89 -14.27
C ASP A 220 2.17 15.95 -14.97
N LEU A 221 3.31 15.69 -14.34
CA LEU A 221 4.32 14.74 -14.86
C LEU A 221 3.80 13.31 -14.91
N TYR A 222 3.02 12.91 -13.90
CA TYR A 222 2.40 11.60 -13.84
C TYR A 222 1.36 11.41 -14.96
N GLU A 223 0.51 12.39 -15.21
CA GLU A 223 -0.45 12.38 -16.31
C GLU A 223 0.26 12.28 -17.66
N ALA A 224 1.32 13.06 -17.85
CA ALA A 224 2.14 13.01 -19.07
C ALA A 224 2.81 11.63 -19.25
N ALA A 225 3.29 11.01 -18.16
CA ALA A 225 3.89 9.68 -18.22
C ALA A 225 2.86 8.60 -18.61
N ILE A 226 1.65 8.65 -18.03
CA ILE A 226 0.54 7.75 -18.40
C ILE A 226 0.23 7.88 -19.89
N ASN A 227 0.09 9.12 -20.39
CA ASN A 227 -0.24 9.36 -21.80
C ASN A 227 0.83 8.82 -22.74
N LYS A 228 2.12 9.02 -22.45
CA LYS A 228 3.22 8.46 -23.24
C LYS A 228 3.20 6.93 -23.30
N VAL A 229 2.90 6.27 -22.18
CA VAL A 229 2.78 4.80 -22.12
C VAL A 229 1.61 4.32 -22.98
N LYS A 230 0.49 5.04 -22.98
CA LYS A 230 -0.68 4.72 -23.81
C LYS A 230 -0.41 4.96 -25.30
N GLU A 231 0.25 6.07 -25.63
CA GLU A 231 0.61 6.45 -27.01
C GLU A 231 1.59 5.47 -27.66
N ALA A 232 2.47 4.85 -26.88
CA ALA A 232 3.39 3.82 -27.37
C ALA A 232 2.66 2.64 -28.01
N ASN A 233 1.42 2.37 -27.57
CA ASN A 233 0.57 1.28 -28.06
C ASN A 233 1.30 -0.07 -28.19
N ASP A 234 2.19 -0.33 -27.22
CA ASP A 234 3.05 -1.51 -27.16
C ASP A 234 2.91 -2.16 -25.78
N GLN A 235 2.45 -3.42 -25.75
CA GLN A 235 2.23 -4.15 -24.52
C GLN A 235 3.52 -4.38 -23.75
N ALA A 236 4.65 -4.59 -24.41
CA ALA A 236 5.94 -4.80 -23.75
C ALA A 236 6.41 -3.52 -23.03
N VAL A 237 6.21 -2.36 -23.65
CA VAL A 237 6.48 -1.04 -23.06
C VAL A 237 5.57 -0.81 -21.86
N HIS A 238 4.27 -1.09 -22.00
CA HIS A 238 3.29 -0.98 -20.93
C HIS A 238 3.70 -1.83 -19.71
N ASP A 239 4.01 -3.10 -19.92
CA ASP A 239 4.34 -4.02 -18.84
C ASP A 239 5.69 -3.68 -18.17
N PHE A 240 6.68 -3.23 -18.96
CA PHE A 240 7.98 -2.80 -18.47
C PHE A 240 7.88 -1.54 -17.59
N LEU A 241 7.00 -0.60 -17.94
CA LEU A 241 6.84 0.66 -17.22
C LEU A 241 5.80 0.59 -16.09
N ALA A 242 5.00 -0.49 -16.03
CA ALA A 242 3.91 -0.64 -15.06
C ALA A 242 4.35 -0.42 -13.61
N ARG A 243 5.50 -1.00 -13.18
CA ARG A 243 6.03 -0.83 -11.83
C ARG A 243 6.39 0.63 -11.52
N ARG A 244 6.92 1.36 -12.49
CA ARG A 244 7.28 2.78 -12.31
C ARG A 244 6.04 3.63 -12.14
N LEU A 245 5.04 3.45 -12.99
CA LEU A 245 3.75 4.13 -12.86
C LEU A 245 3.05 3.79 -11.55
N TYR A 246 3.12 2.53 -11.12
CA TYR A 246 2.58 2.10 -9.83
C TYR A 246 3.25 2.82 -8.65
N ASN A 247 4.58 2.90 -8.63
CA ASN A 247 5.31 3.61 -7.58
C ASN A 247 4.95 5.11 -7.58
N MET A 248 4.93 5.76 -8.76
CA MET A 248 4.49 7.17 -8.88
C MET A 248 3.07 7.37 -8.34
N THR A 249 2.15 6.45 -8.64
CA THR A 249 0.78 6.49 -8.10
C THR A 249 0.79 6.44 -6.58
N GLY A 250 1.52 5.48 -6.00
CA GLY A 250 1.63 5.33 -4.54
C GLY A 250 2.22 6.56 -3.88
N ASP A 251 3.34 7.05 -4.40
CA ASP A 251 4.04 8.22 -3.85
C ASP A 251 3.14 9.48 -3.89
N ILE A 252 2.43 9.72 -5.00
CA ILE A 252 1.54 10.88 -5.13
C ILE A 252 0.32 10.74 -4.19
N VAL A 253 -0.35 9.59 -4.19
CA VAL A 253 -1.54 9.35 -3.33
C VAL A 253 -1.21 9.52 -1.86
N MET A 254 -0.03 9.06 -1.43
CA MET A 254 0.43 9.17 -0.03
C MET A 254 0.99 10.55 0.33
N SER A 255 1.23 11.42 -0.66
CA SER A 255 1.67 12.80 -0.45
C SER A 255 0.51 13.80 -0.34
N LEU A 256 -0.72 13.35 -0.61
CA LEU A 256 -1.97 14.09 -0.54
C LEU A 256 -2.81 13.68 0.65
#